data_dd08b4f29dfebce2f6b7b05b1c65ebf3
#
_entry.id   dd08b4f29dfebce2f6b7b05b1c65ebf3
#
_cell.length_a   1.000
_cell.length_b   1.000
_cell.length_c   1.000
_cell.angle_alpha   90.00
_cell.angle_beta   90.00
_cell.angle_gamma   90.00
#
_symmetry.space_group_name_H-M   'P 1'
#
loop_
_entity.id
_entity.type
_entity.pdbx_description
1 polymer ?
#
loop_
_entity_poly.entity_id
_entity_poly.type
_entity_poly.pdbx_seq_one_letter_code
_entity_poly.pdbx_strand_id
1 'polypeptide(L)'
;MSDSNPTAPHEPAPSRESAPASSHVDEAVAHSHNHVHSPGTEHGAHSHDHSHSSASAARLGWALAVTGAVVVAELVGAFWSGSLSLAADAGHMVVDASGLVIALVAARLMRRPRDEKHTWGWARSEVLAAALQAGMLLVICVMVAWEGAWRLVSPPEVEAGPMLLVGVIGLVANVASLVILAGGREASLNMRAAFLEVANDALGSLAVIVAAGAEWAFGGTRADAVASLLIAVLMAPRALTLLRRSVAILMEQAPASVDVAKLRSHMMGVDGVLDVHDLHVAAVSSHLVTVTAHVTVMHEADGPSRDRIVHELGEC
;
A
#
# COMPACT_ATOMS: atom_id res chain seq x y z
N MET A 1 -17.87 -46.37 -63.76
CA MET A 1 -18.54 -45.33 -64.53
C MET A 1 -17.95 -44.05 -64.01
N SER A 2 -16.78 -43.62 -64.59
CA SER A 2 -16.73 -42.67 -65.74
C SER A 2 -17.39 -41.36 -65.32
N ASP A 3 -16.78 -40.21 -65.29
CA ASP A 3 -15.69 -39.62 -66.02
C ASP A 3 -15.32 -38.29 -65.42
N SER A 4 -14.09 -38.01 -65.51
CA SER A 4 -13.32 -36.96 -66.21
C SER A 4 -13.30 -35.56 -65.57
N ASN A 5 -12.09 -35.27 -65.12
CA ASN A 5 -11.48 -33.96 -64.93
C ASN A 5 -11.20 -33.25 -66.27
N PRO A 6 -11.28 -31.96 -66.41
CA PRO A 6 -10.36 -31.22 -67.24
C PRO A 6 -9.60 -30.12 -66.49
N THR A 7 -8.28 -30.23 -66.62
CA THR A 7 -7.20 -29.27 -66.62
C THR A 7 -7.54 -27.81 -66.81
N ALA A 8 -7.02 -26.96 -65.92
CA ALA A 8 -6.88 -25.49 -66.08
C ALA A 8 -5.43 -25.16 -66.43
N PRO A 9 -5.18 -24.10 -67.22
CA PRO A 9 -3.87 -23.80 -67.78
C PRO A 9 -2.95 -23.02 -66.83
N HIS A 10 -1.66 -23.30 -67.00
CA HIS A 10 -0.54 -22.58 -66.38
C HIS A 10 -0.46 -21.12 -66.86
N GLU A 11 -0.43 -20.21 -65.89
CA GLU A 11 -0.05 -18.81 -66.09
C GLU A 11 1.40 -18.60 -65.61
N PRO A 12 2.27 -17.88 -66.35
CA PRO A 12 3.68 -17.73 -66.03
C PRO A 12 3.91 -16.67 -64.93
N ALA A 13 4.89 -16.95 -64.06
CA ALA A 13 5.32 -16.04 -62.97
C ALA A 13 5.94 -14.77 -63.51
N PRO A 14 5.67 -13.61 -62.88
CA PRO A 14 6.38 -12.39 -63.22
C PRO A 14 7.77 -12.30 -62.60
N SER A 15 8.67 -11.74 -63.35
CA SER A 15 10.08 -11.51 -63.13
C SER A 15 10.39 -10.73 -61.85
N ARG A 16 11.44 -11.17 -61.15
CA ARG A 16 12.08 -10.44 -60.04
C ARG A 16 12.59 -9.10 -60.50
N GLU A 17 12.02 -8.03 -59.98
CA GLU A 17 12.56 -6.70 -60.04
C GLU A 17 13.33 -6.39 -58.75
N SER A 18 14.56 -5.96 -58.92
CA SER A 18 15.53 -5.70 -57.87
C SER A 18 15.11 -4.54 -56.97
N ALA A 19 14.96 -4.79 -55.68
CA ALA A 19 14.76 -3.76 -54.65
C ALA A 19 16.07 -2.98 -54.39
N PRO A 20 16.00 -1.66 -54.21
CA PRO A 20 17.15 -0.86 -53.79
C PRO A 20 17.44 -1.03 -52.30
N ALA A 21 18.72 -0.94 -51.95
CA ALA A 21 19.30 -1.05 -50.63
C ALA A 21 18.66 -0.08 -49.63
N SER A 22 18.13 -0.64 -48.53
CA SER A 22 17.73 0.16 -47.39
C SER A 22 18.97 0.62 -46.62
N SER A 23 19.18 1.93 -46.59
CA SER A 23 20.11 2.59 -45.68
C SER A 23 19.68 2.39 -44.24
N HIS A 24 20.55 1.79 -43.44
CA HIS A 24 20.44 1.80 -41.99
C HIS A 24 20.53 3.26 -41.49
N VAL A 25 19.47 3.73 -40.88
CA VAL A 25 19.51 4.95 -40.09
C VAL A 25 19.72 4.48 -38.65
N ASP A 26 20.93 4.69 -38.13
CA ASP A 26 21.25 4.57 -36.72
C ASP A 26 20.51 5.64 -35.94
N GLU A 27 19.48 5.25 -35.23
CA GLU A 27 18.75 6.11 -34.32
C GLU A 27 19.50 6.17 -32.98
N ALA A 28 20.44 7.15 -32.90
CA ALA A 28 21.14 7.47 -31.66
C ALA A 28 20.18 8.26 -30.75
N VAL A 29 19.64 7.57 -29.74
CA VAL A 29 18.94 8.22 -28.64
C VAL A 29 19.97 8.93 -27.77
N ALA A 30 20.16 10.22 -27.98
CA ALA A 30 20.98 11.07 -27.15
C ALA A 30 20.16 11.54 -25.93
N HIS A 31 20.38 10.94 -24.78
CA HIS A 31 19.95 11.50 -23.50
C HIS A 31 20.85 12.69 -23.15
N SER A 32 20.38 13.89 -23.44
CA SER A 32 21.03 15.13 -23.02
C SER A 32 20.52 15.53 -21.63
N HIS A 33 21.28 15.20 -20.59
CA HIS A 33 21.14 15.83 -19.28
C HIS A 33 21.89 17.16 -19.29
N ASN A 34 21.17 18.24 -19.56
CA ASN A 34 21.73 19.59 -19.52
C ASN A 34 21.63 20.13 -18.07
N HIS A 35 22.68 19.92 -17.28
CA HIS A 35 22.86 20.64 -16.02
C HIS A 35 23.44 22.03 -16.33
N VAL A 36 22.57 23.03 -16.33
CA VAL A 36 22.99 24.44 -16.35
C VAL A 36 23.50 24.79 -14.95
N HIS A 37 24.81 24.84 -14.76
CA HIS A 37 25.45 25.45 -13.59
C HIS A 37 25.48 26.97 -13.77
N SER A 38 24.64 27.68 -13.04
CA SER A 38 24.85 29.11 -12.79
C SER A 38 25.81 29.28 -11.59
N PRO A 39 26.91 30.03 -11.72
CA PRO A 39 27.76 30.35 -10.60
C PRO A 39 27.28 31.63 -9.90
N GLY A 40 27.05 31.52 -8.61
CA GLY A 40 27.03 32.72 -7.72
C GLY A 40 25.76 32.86 -6.89
N THR A 41 25.84 32.51 -5.62
CA THR A 41 25.79 33.39 -4.44
C THR A 41 25.64 32.58 -3.16
N GLU A 42 26.59 32.84 -2.25
CA GLU A 42 26.57 32.69 -0.80
C GLU A 42 26.01 31.40 -0.16
N HIS A 43 26.94 30.62 0.36
CA HIS A 43 26.74 29.51 1.27
C HIS A 43 26.11 30.00 2.58
N GLY A 44 24.80 30.03 2.65
CA GLY A 44 24.10 29.86 3.91
C GLY A 44 24.27 28.41 4.34
N ALA A 45 25.08 28.15 5.37
CA ALA A 45 25.19 26.85 6.00
C ALA A 45 23.83 26.48 6.61
N HIS A 46 22.97 25.80 5.86
CA HIS A 46 21.84 25.08 6.42
C HIS A 46 22.43 23.85 7.15
N SER A 47 22.73 24.04 8.44
CA SER A 47 22.92 22.95 9.35
C SER A 47 21.60 22.15 9.38
N HIS A 48 21.53 21.08 8.59
CA HIS A 48 20.47 20.08 8.70
C HIS A 48 20.51 19.54 10.13
N ASP A 49 19.52 19.89 10.90
CA ASP A 49 19.37 19.50 12.29
C ASP A 49 19.13 17.99 12.38
N HIS A 50 20.21 17.21 12.35
CA HIS A 50 20.20 15.75 12.49
C HIS A 50 19.78 15.30 13.89
N SER A 51 19.60 16.24 14.84
CA SER A 51 19.22 15.95 16.21
C SER A 51 17.73 15.58 16.33
N HIS A 52 16.84 16.17 15.53
CA HIS A 52 15.41 15.85 15.54
C HIS A 52 15.11 14.48 14.91
N SER A 53 15.89 14.06 13.91
CA SER A 53 15.68 12.76 13.27
C SER A 53 16.12 11.58 14.16
N SER A 54 17.23 11.74 14.90
CA SER A 54 17.73 10.72 15.82
C SER A 54 16.83 10.55 17.05
N ALA A 55 16.32 11.65 17.61
CA ALA A 55 15.36 11.61 18.72
C ALA A 55 14.04 10.95 18.33
N SER A 56 13.56 11.18 17.12
CA SER A 56 12.34 10.53 16.59
C SER A 56 12.55 9.02 16.38
N ALA A 57 13.70 8.62 15.84
CA ALA A 57 14.05 7.21 15.64
C ALA A 57 14.19 6.46 16.98
N ALA A 58 14.81 7.08 18.00
CA ALA A 58 14.93 6.49 19.33
C ALA A 58 13.56 6.29 19.99
N ARG A 59 12.66 7.31 19.91
CA ARG A 59 11.29 7.20 20.44
C ARG A 59 10.50 6.08 19.78
N LEU A 60 10.60 5.96 18.47
CA LEU A 60 9.94 4.89 17.72
C LEU A 60 10.51 3.52 18.08
N GLY A 61 11.82 3.40 18.28
CA GLY A 61 12.48 2.17 18.71
C GLY A 61 12.04 1.71 20.10
N TRP A 62 11.91 2.64 21.05
CA TRP A 62 11.38 2.33 22.39
C TRP A 62 9.90 1.93 22.36
N ALA A 63 9.08 2.66 21.60
CA ALA A 63 7.68 2.29 21.42
C ALA A 63 7.54 0.86 20.84
N LEU A 64 8.32 0.54 19.81
CA LEU A 64 8.33 -0.79 19.20
C LEU A 64 8.78 -1.89 20.19
N ALA A 65 9.80 -1.62 21.01
CA ALA A 65 10.25 -2.58 22.03
C ALA A 65 9.18 -2.85 23.09
N VAL A 66 8.51 -1.79 23.55
CA VAL A 66 7.41 -1.89 24.52
C VAL A 66 6.23 -2.65 23.91
N THR A 67 5.82 -2.31 22.68
CA THR A 67 4.76 -3.01 21.95
C THR A 67 5.10 -4.49 21.76
N GLY A 68 6.34 -4.82 21.39
CA GLY A 68 6.78 -6.22 21.28
C GLY A 68 6.68 -7.01 22.58
N ALA A 69 7.03 -6.37 23.71
CA ALA A 69 6.89 -7.00 25.03
C ALA A 69 5.40 -7.22 25.41
N VAL A 70 4.52 -6.28 25.06
CA VAL A 70 3.07 -6.40 25.25
C VAL A 70 2.51 -7.57 24.45
N VAL A 71 2.87 -7.69 23.17
CA VAL A 71 2.44 -8.81 22.30
C VAL A 71 2.78 -10.16 22.94
N VAL A 72 4.01 -10.30 23.45
CA VAL A 72 4.41 -11.56 24.13
C VAL A 72 3.59 -11.79 25.38
N ALA A 73 3.36 -10.77 26.20
CA ALA A 73 2.57 -10.88 27.42
C ALA A 73 1.11 -11.26 27.12
N GLU A 74 0.51 -10.67 26.09
CA GLU A 74 -0.87 -10.95 25.65
C GLU A 74 -1.01 -12.36 25.08
N LEU A 75 -0.07 -12.82 24.24
CA LEU A 75 -0.08 -14.20 23.73
C LEU A 75 -0.01 -15.23 24.87
N VAL A 76 0.87 -14.99 25.83
CA VAL A 76 0.99 -15.86 27.00
C VAL A 76 -0.28 -15.78 27.85
N GLY A 77 -0.81 -14.58 28.09
CA GLY A 77 -2.03 -14.36 28.84
C GLY A 77 -3.26 -14.95 28.16
N ALA A 78 -3.38 -14.83 26.85
CA ALA A 78 -4.46 -15.44 26.07
C ALA A 78 -4.45 -16.97 26.19
N PHE A 79 -3.25 -17.56 26.12
CA PHE A 79 -3.11 -19.01 26.26
C PHE A 79 -3.46 -19.49 27.67
N TRP A 80 -3.05 -18.76 28.70
CA TRP A 80 -3.37 -19.15 30.11
C TRP A 80 -4.81 -18.89 30.47
N SER A 81 -5.38 -17.74 30.10
CA SER A 81 -6.74 -17.37 30.48
C SER A 81 -7.83 -18.03 29.64
N GLY A 82 -7.48 -18.48 28.41
CA GLY A 82 -8.47 -18.90 27.41
C GLY A 82 -9.27 -17.73 26.83
N SER A 83 -8.84 -16.47 27.08
CA SER A 83 -9.51 -15.24 26.60
C SER A 83 -9.37 -15.06 25.10
N LEU A 84 -10.51 -14.90 24.42
CA LEU A 84 -10.56 -14.61 23.00
C LEU A 84 -10.24 -13.13 22.73
N SER A 85 -10.59 -12.22 23.62
CA SER A 85 -10.30 -10.81 23.46
C SER A 85 -8.80 -10.52 23.57
N LEU A 86 -8.06 -11.16 24.48
CA LEU A 86 -6.60 -11.11 24.51
C LEU A 86 -5.96 -11.73 23.25
N ALA A 87 -6.51 -12.87 22.79
CA ALA A 87 -6.03 -13.50 21.57
C ALA A 87 -6.27 -12.63 20.33
N ALA A 88 -7.39 -11.90 20.27
CA ALA A 88 -7.72 -10.98 19.20
C ALA A 88 -6.76 -9.77 19.21
N ASP A 89 -6.50 -9.20 20.38
CA ASP A 89 -5.60 -8.05 20.57
C ASP A 89 -4.16 -8.44 20.21
N ALA A 90 -3.64 -9.54 20.74
CA ALA A 90 -2.33 -10.06 20.38
C ALA A 90 -2.22 -10.43 18.88
N GLY A 91 -3.28 -11.03 18.33
CA GLY A 91 -3.32 -11.48 16.94
C GLY A 91 -3.17 -10.33 15.94
N HIS A 92 -3.87 -9.21 16.14
CA HIS A 92 -3.71 -8.06 15.24
C HIS A 92 -2.32 -7.43 15.37
N MET A 93 -1.77 -7.32 16.57
CA MET A 93 -0.42 -6.78 16.78
C MET A 93 0.65 -7.66 16.12
N VAL A 94 0.49 -8.99 16.13
CA VAL A 94 1.37 -9.90 15.38
C VAL A 94 1.27 -9.67 13.87
N VAL A 95 0.06 -9.45 13.34
CA VAL A 95 -0.12 -9.14 11.91
C VAL A 95 0.52 -7.80 11.57
N ASP A 96 0.37 -6.77 12.40
CA ASP A 96 0.98 -5.47 12.17
C ASP A 96 2.51 -5.55 12.23
N ALA A 97 3.07 -6.29 13.18
CA ALA A 97 4.51 -6.57 13.24
C ALA A 97 5.01 -7.35 12.01
N SER A 98 4.27 -8.36 11.56
CA SER A 98 4.59 -9.11 10.34
C SER A 98 4.48 -8.24 9.09
N GLY A 99 3.52 -7.31 9.07
CA GLY A 99 3.37 -6.31 8.01
C GLY A 99 4.59 -5.42 7.86
N LEU A 100 5.22 -5.00 8.97
CA LEU A 100 6.48 -4.25 8.93
C LEU A 100 7.62 -5.06 8.29
N VAL A 101 7.71 -6.35 8.58
CA VAL A 101 8.70 -7.24 7.96
C VAL A 101 8.44 -7.37 6.47
N ILE A 102 7.18 -7.58 6.07
CA ILE A 102 6.77 -7.70 4.67
C ILE A 102 7.04 -6.38 3.93
N ALA A 103 6.73 -5.23 4.54
CA ALA A 103 7.00 -3.91 3.99
C ALA A 103 8.52 -3.66 3.81
N LEU A 104 9.34 -4.11 4.77
CA LEU A 104 10.80 -4.01 4.67
C LEU A 104 11.35 -4.86 3.51
N VAL A 105 10.81 -6.07 3.31
CA VAL A 105 11.14 -6.93 2.17
C VAL A 105 10.73 -6.24 0.86
N ALA A 106 9.51 -5.71 0.79
CA ALA A 106 9.02 -4.97 -0.38
C ALA A 106 9.91 -3.74 -0.69
N ALA A 107 10.27 -2.96 0.34
CA ALA A 107 11.18 -1.82 0.19
C ALA A 107 12.58 -2.21 -0.33
N ARG A 108 13.09 -3.38 0.08
CA ARG A 108 14.34 -3.91 -0.48
C ARG A 108 14.19 -4.35 -1.93
N LEU A 109 13.06 -4.96 -2.29
CA LEU A 109 12.75 -5.36 -3.66
C LEU A 109 12.65 -4.14 -4.58
N MET A 110 11.99 -3.07 -4.15
CA MET A 110 11.87 -1.82 -4.92
C MET A 110 13.21 -1.17 -5.26
N ARG A 111 14.26 -1.42 -4.49
CA ARG A 111 15.63 -0.93 -4.77
C ARG A 111 16.35 -1.72 -5.87
N ARG A 112 15.80 -2.85 -6.31
CA ARG A 112 16.41 -3.62 -7.40
C ARG A 112 16.25 -2.86 -8.71
N PRO A 113 17.28 -2.84 -9.58
CA PRO A 113 17.19 -2.21 -10.89
C PRO A 113 16.09 -2.86 -11.72
N ARG A 114 15.55 -2.10 -12.66
CA ARG A 114 14.63 -2.61 -13.67
C ARG A 114 15.36 -3.61 -14.56
N ASP A 115 14.66 -4.63 -15.01
CA ASP A 115 15.15 -5.64 -15.94
C ASP A 115 14.15 -5.83 -17.09
N GLU A 116 14.51 -6.65 -18.08
CA GLU A 116 13.66 -6.91 -19.26
C GLU A 116 12.30 -7.54 -18.91
N LYS A 117 12.20 -8.24 -17.76
CA LYS A 117 10.95 -8.85 -17.28
C LYS A 117 10.15 -7.92 -16.39
N HIS A 118 10.83 -7.02 -15.68
CA HIS A 118 10.23 -6.10 -14.71
C HIS A 118 10.49 -4.66 -15.18
N THR A 119 9.82 -4.25 -16.25
CA THR A 119 10.00 -2.93 -16.86
C THR A 119 9.66 -1.77 -15.92
N TRP A 120 8.70 -1.94 -15.03
CA TRP A 120 8.40 -1.02 -13.93
C TRP A 120 9.22 -1.31 -12.66
N GLY A 121 10.18 -2.24 -12.72
CA GLY A 121 10.88 -2.77 -11.55
C GLY A 121 9.94 -3.52 -10.61
N TRP A 122 10.22 -3.44 -9.32
CA TRP A 122 9.44 -4.09 -8.26
C TRP A 122 8.49 -3.12 -7.53
N ALA A 123 8.07 -2.03 -8.18
CA ALA A 123 7.24 -0.99 -7.56
C ALA A 123 5.92 -1.53 -6.98
N ARG A 124 5.31 -2.53 -7.62
CA ARG A 124 4.06 -3.18 -7.14
C ARG A 124 4.25 -4.04 -5.89
N SER A 125 5.50 -4.35 -5.49
CA SER A 125 5.75 -5.15 -4.26
C SER A 125 5.24 -4.47 -2.99
N GLU A 126 5.27 -3.14 -2.93
CA GLU A 126 4.70 -2.35 -1.84
C GLU A 126 3.18 -2.57 -1.73
N VAL A 127 2.48 -2.52 -2.85
CA VAL A 127 1.02 -2.70 -2.91
C VAL A 127 0.61 -4.11 -2.55
N LEU A 128 1.37 -5.12 -3.03
CA LEU A 128 1.18 -6.52 -2.66
C LEU A 128 1.42 -6.76 -1.17
N ALA A 129 2.44 -6.13 -0.60
CA ALA A 129 2.73 -6.19 0.83
C ALA A 129 1.54 -5.64 1.65
N ALA A 130 1.03 -4.47 1.28
CA ALA A 130 -0.13 -3.86 1.94
C ALA A 130 -1.40 -4.70 1.78
N ALA A 131 -1.64 -5.27 0.59
CA ALA A 131 -2.77 -6.16 0.36
C ALA A 131 -2.70 -7.44 1.20
N LEU A 132 -1.52 -8.04 1.30
CA LEU A 132 -1.28 -9.25 2.10
C LEU A 132 -1.52 -8.97 3.60
N GLN A 133 -0.95 -7.89 4.13
CA GLN A 133 -1.16 -7.49 5.54
C GLN A 133 -2.65 -7.23 5.83
N ALA A 134 -3.33 -6.46 4.98
CA ALA A 134 -4.75 -6.18 5.14
C ALA A 134 -5.61 -7.44 5.04
N GLY A 135 -5.26 -8.37 4.14
CA GLY A 135 -5.92 -9.65 4.00
C GLY A 135 -5.76 -10.53 5.25
N MET A 136 -4.54 -10.61 5.81
CA MET A 136 -4.27 -11.34 7.05
C MET A 136 -5.08 -10.76 8.21
N LEU A 137 -5.11 -9.43 8.36
CA LEU A 137 -5.89 -8.76 9.40
C LEU A 137 -7.39 -9.05 9.25
N LEU A 138 -7.92 -9.00 8.02
CA LEU A 138 -9.32 -9.31 7.77
C LEU A 138 -9.66 -10.77 8.10
N VAL A 139 -8.77 -11.71 7.79
CA VAL A 139 -8.94 -13.13 8.17
C VAL A 139 -9.03 -13.27 9.69
N ILE A 140 -8.14 -12.60 10.45
CA ILE A 140 -8.22 -12.60 11.92
C ILE A 140 -9.54 -12.00 12.39
N CYS A 141 -9.97 -10.86 11.87
CA CYS A 141 -11.25 -10.26 12.23
C CYS A 141 -12.43 -11.21 12.00
N VAL A 142 -12.45 -11.92 10.87
CA VAL A 142 -13.51 -12.91 10.58
C VAL A 142 -13.45 -14.10 11.54
N MET A 143 -12.25 -14.63 11.82
CA MET A 143 -12.06 -15.75 12.75
C MET A 143 -12.51 -15.36 14.17
N VAL A 144 -12.10 -14.19 14.65
CA VAL A 144 -12.48 -13.68 15.97
C VAL A 144 -13.98 -13.41 16.05
N ALA A 145 -14.57 -12.83 14.99
CA ALA A 145 -16.02 -12.60 14.93
C ALA A 145 -16.81 -13.91 14.96
N TRP A 146 -16.35 -14.92 14.22
CA TRP A 146 -16.97 -16.24 14.21
C TRP A 146 -16.88 -16.91 15.57
N GLU A 147 -15.68 -17.00 16.14
CA GLU A 147 -15.46 -17.62 17.45
C GLU A 147 -16.16 -16.84 18.55
N GLY A 148 -16.12 -15.50 18.54
CA GLY A 148 -16.83 -14.66 19.49
C GLY A 148 -18.35 -14.86 19.44
N ALA A 149 -18.94 -14.97 18.25
CA ALA A 149 -20.35 -15.28 18.07
C ALA A 149 -20.71 -16.69 18.62
N TRP A 150 -19.83 -17.66 18.38
CA TRP A 150 -20.00 -19.02 18.92
C TRP A 150 -19.94 -19.02 20.45
N ARG A 151 -18.98 -18.30 21.05
CA ARG A 151 -18.83 -18.19 22.53
C ARG A 151 -19.99 -17.45 23.20
N LEU A 152 -20.76 -16.63 22.48
CA LEU A 152 -22.01 -16.07 23.01
C LEU A 152 -23.07 -17.14 23.26
N VAL A 153 -23.08 -18.21 22.46
CA VAL A 153 -24.04 -19.32 22.59
C VAL A 153 -23.52 -20.38 23.53
N SER A 154 -22.23 -20.73 23.44
CA SER A 154 -21.55 -21.76 24.22
C SER A 154 -20.30 -21.17 24.88
N PRO A 155 -20.48 -20.37 25.95
CA PRO A 155 -19.37 -19.68 26.60
C PRO A 155 -18.42 -20.65 27.26
N PRO A 156 -17.10 -20.62 26.97
CA PRO A 156 -16.11 -21.37 27.71
C PRO A 156 -15.84 -20.73 29.09
N GLU A 157 -15.22 -21.45 29.97
CA GLU A 157 -14.65 -20.85 31.18
C GLU A 157 -13.41 -20.02 30.81
N VAL A 158 -13.40 -18.76 31.23
CA VAL A 158 -12.26 -17.84 31.04
C VAL A 158 -11.73 -17.44 32.41
N GLU A 159 -10.42 -17.49 32.59
CA GLU A 159 -9.80 -17.08 33.85
C GLU A 159 -9.66 -15.53 33.89
N ALA A 160 -10.58 -14.86 34.55
CA ALA A 160 -10.63 -13.40 34.67
C ALA A 160 -9.37 -12.81 35.33
N GLY A 161 -8.71 -13.51 36.24
CA GLY A 161 -7.51 -13.04 36.95
C GLY A 161 -6.32 -12.78 36.00
N PRO A 162 -5.82 -13.79 35.30
CA PRO A 162 -4.78 -13.61 34.29
C PRO A 162 -5.16 -12.63 33.18
N MET A 163 -6.42 -12.66 32.72
CA MET A 163 -6.94 -11.72 31.70
C MET A 163 -6.84 -10.26 32.16
N LEU A 164 -7.27 -9.98 33.41
CA LEU A 164 -7.20 -8.64 33.98
C LEU A 164 -5.74 -8.16 34.14
N LEU A 165 -4.86 -9.04 34.67
CA LEU A 165 -3.45 -8.71 34.87
C LEU A 165 -2.78 -8.33 33.57
N VAL A 166 -2.96 -9.13 32.54
CA VAL A 166 -2.34 -8.88 31.22
C VAL A 166 -2.94 -7.65 30.55
N GLY A 167 -4.26 -7.48 30.60
CA GLY A 167 -4.93 -6.27 30.08
C GLY A 167 -4.44 -4.98 30.75
N VAL A 168 -4.22 -4.99 32.09
CA VAL A 168 -3.66 -3.85 32.81
C VAL A 168 -2.20 -3.58 32.38
N ILE A 169 -1.38 -4.62 32.22
CA ILE A 169 0.01 -4.47 31.72
C ILE A 169 -0.02 -3.86 30.31
N GLY A 170 -0.87 -4.37 29.41
CA GLY A 170 -1.04 -3.85 28.05
C GLY A 170 -1.47 -2.38 28.04
N LEU A 171 -2.49 -2.02 28.83
CA LEU A 171 -2.97 -0.65 28.92
C LEU A 171 -1.88 0.30 29.43
N VAL A 172 -1.18 -0.07 30.52
CA VAL A 172 -0.10 0.77 31.08
C VAL A 172 1.02 0.97 30.06
N ALA A 173 1.43 -0.09 29.36
CA ALA A 173 2.46 -0.02 28.33
C ALA A 173 2.02 0.84 27.13
N ASN A 174 0.77 0.70 26.67
CA ASN A 174 0.22 1.51 25.59
C ASN A 174 0.09 2.97 25.99
N VAL A 175 -0.36 3.28 27.21
CA VAL A 175 -0.38 4.66 27.72
C VAL A 175 1.03 5.24 27.83
N ALA A 176 2.02 4.49 28.31
CA ALA A 176 3.40 4.92 28.33
C ALA A 176 3.92 5.22 26.91
N SER A 177 3.63 4.36 25.95
CA SER A 177 3.96 4.57 24.53
C SER A 177 3.26 5.82 23.95
N LEU A 178 1.99 6.06 24.28
CA LEU A 178 1.27 7.29 23.88
C LEU A 178 1.93 8.54 24.43
N VAL A 179 2.36 8.53 25.70
CA VAL A 179 3.06 9.69 26.31
C VAL A 179 4.39 9.95 25.59
N ILE A 180 5.15 8.87 25.26
CA ILE A 180 6.40 8.99 24.53
C ILE A 180 6.17 9.57 23.11
N LEU A 181 5.12 9.12 22.42
CA LEU A 181 4.80 9.55 21.06
C LEU A 181 4.13 10.93 21.02
N ALA A 182 3.42 11.35 22.07
CA ALA A 182 2.67 12.60 22.12
C ALA A 182 3.55 13.83 21.83
N GLY A 183 4.80 13.82 22.32
CA GLY A 183 5.75 14.90 22.10
C GLY A 183 6.26 15.05 20.65
N GLY A 184 5.93 14.11 19.78
CA GLY A 184 6.36 14.10 18.36
C GLY A 184 5.21 14.02 17.35
N ARG A 185 3.96 13.93 17.79
CA ARG A 185 2.79 13.66 16.92
C ARG A 185 2.57 14.71 15.82
N GLU A 186 3.02 15.93 16.04
CA GLU A 186 2.91 17.03 15.07
C GLU A 186 4.12 17.15 14.14
N ALA A 187 5.21 16.42 14.45
CA ALA A 187 6.46 16.49 13.70
C ALA A 187 6.40 15.78 12.34
N SER A 188 5.56 14.74 12.19
CA SER A 188 5.40 14.02 10.91
C SER A 188 4.10 13.21 10.85
N LEU A 189 3.62 12.95 9.61
CA LEU A 189 2.45 12.08 9.37
C LEU A 189 2.67 10.67 9.92
N ASN A 190 3.91 10.16 9.86
CA ASN A 190 4.26 8.84 10.37
C ASN A 190 4.14 8.77 11.91
N MET A 191 4.59 9.80 12.62
CA MET A 191 4.43 9.88 14.09
C MET A 191 2.96 9.99 14.50
N ARG A 192 2.15 10.72 13.72
CA ARG A 192 0.70 10.79 13.94
C ARG A 192 0.02 9.45 13.70
N ALA A 193 0.41 8.72 12.66
CA ALA A 193 -0.11 7.38 12.38
C ALA A 193 0.24 6.41 13.52
N ALA A 194 1.49 6.38 13.98
CA ALA A 194 1.94 5.55 15.10
C ALA A 194 1.20 5.90 16.40
N PHE A 195 0.96 7.19 16.68
CA PHE A 195 0.18 7.63 17.85
C PHE A 195 -1.26 7.11 17.80
N LEU A 196 -1.93 7.19 16.65
CA LEU A 196 -3.30 6.70 16.50
C LEU A 196 -3.37 5.17 16.59
N GLU A 197 -2.35 4.48 16.15
CA GLU A 197 -2.25 3.02 16.26
C GLU A 197 -2.18 2.60 17.71
N VAL A 198 -1.22 3.12 18.47
CA VAL A 198 -1.09 2.84 19.91
C VAL A 198 -2.33 3.28 20.71
N ALA A 199 -3.04 4.34 20.27
CA ALA A 199 -4.29 4.73 20.90
C ALA A 199 -5.41 3.69 20.68
N ASN A 200 -5.46 3.06 19.51
CA ASN A 200 -6.39 1.94 19.26
C ASN A 200 -6.04 0.70 20.11
N ASP A 201 -4.75 0.39 20.26
CA ASP A 201 -4.29 -0.71 21.11
C ASP A 201 -4.65 -0.47 22.57
N ALA A 202 -4.53 0.78 23.05
CA ALA A 202 -4.99 1.14 24.40
C ALA A 202 -6.51 0.95 24.58
N LEU A 203 -7.32 1.21 23.54
CA LEU A 203 -8.77 0.94 23.57
C LEU A 203 -9.06 -0.57 23.58
N GLY A 204 -8.29 -1.38 22.84
CA GLY A 204 -8.36 -2.84 22.90
C GLY A 204 -8.09 -3.37 24.30
N SER A 205 -6.95 -2.98 24.89
CA SER A 205 -6.58 -3.35 26.27
C SER A 205 -7.63 -2.90 27.31
N LEU A 206 -8.24 -1.71 27.11
CA LEU A 206 -9.34 -1.24 27.98
C LEU A 206 -10.57 -2.15 27.86
N ALA A 207 -10.93 -2.56 26.64
CA ALA A 207 -12.05 -3.49 26.42
C ALA A 207 -11.82 -4.84 27.13
N VAL A 208 -10.58 -5.35 27.07
CA VAL A 208 -10.16 -6.57 27.79
C VAL A 208 -10.32 -6.41 29.31
N ILE A 209 -9.88 -5.29 29.88
CA ILE A 209 -10.00 -5.00 31.32
C ILE A 209 -11.47 -4.93 31.75
N VAL A 210 -12.30 -4.25 30.96
CA VAL A 210 -13.74 -4.12 31.23
C VAL A 210 -14.41 -5.49 31.18
N ALA A 211 -14.04 -6.34 30.21
CA ALA A 211 -14.56 -7.70 30.11
C ALA A 211 -14.13 -8.57 31.32
N ALA A 212 -12.85 -8.54 31.68
CA ALA A 212 -12.33 -9.27 32.83
C ALA A 212 -13.01 -8.81 34.15
N GLY A 213 -13.21 -7.50 34.32
CA GLY A 213 -13.93 -6.95 35.45
C GLY A 213 -15.40 -7.40 35.51
N ALA A 214 -16.07 -7.45 34.37
CA ALA A 214 -17.45 -7.92 34.27
C ALA A 214 -17.56 -9.43 34.57
N GLU A 215 -16.63 -10.24 34.09
CA GLU A 215 -16.57 -11.67 34.41
C GLU A 215 -16.34 -11.90 35.88
N TRP A 216 -15.42 -11.16 36.50
CA TRP A 216 -15.15 -11.26 37.91
C TRP A 216 -16.33 -10.82 38.80
N ALA A 217 -17.03 -9.74 38.42
CA ALA A 217 -18.11 -9.16 39.20
C ALA A 217 -19.44 -9.93 39.06
N PHE A 218 -19.74 -10.43 37.87
CA PHE A 218 -21.06 -11.01 37.54
C PHE A 218 -21.02 -12.50 37.22
N GLY A 219 -19.83 -13.13 37.19
CA GLY A 219 -19.67 -14.52 36.77
C GLY A 219 -20.09 -14.77 35.33
N GLY A 220 -20.07 -13.71 34.50
CA GLY A 220 -20.60 -13.69 33.15
C GLY A 220 -19.55 -14.11 32.11
N THR A 221 -19.52 -15.39 31.77
CA THR A 221 -18.58 -15.97 30.77
C THR A 221 -18.73 -15.42 29.34
N ARG A 222 -19.63 -14.46 29.12
CA ARG A 222 -19.91 -13.83 27.80
C ARG A 222 -19.22 -12.48 27.58
N ALA A 223 -18.65 -11.88 28.64
CA ALA A 223 -18.05 -10.57 28.56
C ALA A 223 -16.83 -10.55 27.65
N ASP A 224 -15.99 -11.58 27.69
CA ASP A 224 -14.86 -11.78 26.81
C ASP A 224 -15.29 -11.92 25.34
N ALA A 225 -16.37 -12.67 25.07
CA ALA A 225 -16.91 -12.79 23.72
C ALA A 225 -17.44 -11.46 23.17
N VAL A 226 -18.07 -10.64 24.00
CA VAL A 226 -18.53 -9.30 23.59
C VAL A 226 -17.34 -8.39 23.33
N ALA A 227 -16.31 -8.39 24.17
CA ALA A 227 -15.11 -7.60 23.97
C ALA A 227 -14.36 -8.01 22.71
N SER A 228 -14.21 -9.31 22.43
CA SER A 228 -13.56 -9.80 21.22
C SER A 228 -14.32 -9.39 19.94
N LEU A 229 -15.65 -9.44 19.96
CA LEU A 229 -16.48 -8.95 18.85
C LEU A 229 -16.32 -7.44 18.64
N LEU A 230 -16.27 -6.66 19.73
CA LEU A 230 -16.04 -5.22 19.66
C LEU A 230 -14.67 -4.92 19.04
N ILE A 231 -13.62 -5.60 19.46
CA ILE A 231 -12.26 -5.46 18.90
C ILE A 231 -12.29 -5.78 17.39
N ALA A 232 -12.89 -6.90 16.98
CA ALA A 232 -13.01 -7.27 15.58
C ALA A 232 -13.75 -6.20 14.73
N VAL A 233 -14.85 -5.65 15.27
CA VAL A 233 -15.64 -4.60 14.60
C VAL A 233 -14.86 -3.29 14.49
N LEU A 234 -14.04 -2.94 15.48
CA LEU A 234 -13.20 -1.75 15.44
C LEU A 234 -12.06 -1.86 14.41
N MET A 235 -11.52 -3.07 14.21
CA MET A 235 -10.38 -3.32 13.31
C MET A 235 -10.79 -3.57 11.87
N ALA A 236 -11.94 -4.21 11.63
CA ALA A 236 -12.39 -4.61 10.30
C ALA A 236 -12.48 -3.44 9.29
N PRO A 237 -12.98 -2.23 9.62
CA PRO A 237 -13.03 -1.11 8.69
C PRO A 237 -11.66 -0.66 8.21
N ARG A 238 -10.64 -0.67 9.09
CA ARG A 238 -9.26 -0.32 8.74
C ARG A 238 -8.70 -1.34 7.75
N ALA A 239 -8.81 -2.63 8.08
CA ALA A 239 -8.36 -3.71 7.21
C ALA A 239 -9.05 -3.67 5.83
N LEU A 240 -10.37 -3.48 5.81
CA LEU A 240 -11.14 -3.41 4.58
C LEU A 240 -10.78 -2.20 3.72
N THR A 241 -10.55 -1.04 4.34
CA THR A 241 -10.13 0.18 3.63
C THR A 241 -8.76 0.00 3.00
N LEU A 242 -7.78 -0.57 3.73
CA LEU A 242 -6.44 -0.83 3.22
C LEU A 242 -6.49 -1.86 2.08
N LEU A 243 -7.24 -2.94 2.25
CA LEU A 243 -7.41 -3.96 1.22
C LEU A 243 -8.05 -3.39 -0.05
N ARG A 244 -9.12 -2.61 0.08
CA ARG A 244 -9.78 -1.96 -1.06
C ARG A 244 -8.85 -1.02 -1.82
N ARG A 245 -8.04 -0.22 -1.12
CA ARG A 245 -7.05 0.68 -1.75
C ARG A 245 -5.98 -0.12 -2.49
N SER A 246 -5.46 -1.18 -1.89
CA SER A 246 -4.45 -2.03 -2.52
C SER A 246 -5.02 -2.73 -3.76
N VAL A 247 -6.23 -3.27 -3.68
CA VAL A 247 -6.93 -3.89 -4.82
C VAL A 247 -7.20 -2.87 -5.92
N ALA A 248 -7.61 -1.64 -5.57
CA ALA A 248 -7.83 -0.58 -6.56
C ALA A 248 -6.56 -0.28 -7.38
N ILE A 249 -5.40 -0.19 -6.71
CA ILE A 249 -4.10 0.01 -7.40
C ILE A 249 -3.73 -1.22 -8.25
N LEU A 250 -3.95 -2.45 -7.75
CA LEU A 250 -3.68 -3.68 -8.51
C LEU A 250 -4.59 -3.82 -9.73
N MET A 251 -5.83 -3.30 -9.65
CA MET A 251 -6.80 -3.24 -10.73
C MET A 251 -6.59 -2.02 -11.64
N GLU A 252 -5.48 -1.31 -11.50
CA GLU A 252 -5.09 -0.17 -12.33
C GLU A 252 -6.12 0.97 -12.36
N GLN A 253 -6.87 1.16 -11.26
CA GLN A 253 -7.79 2.27 -11.13
C GLN A 253 -7.04 3.61 -11.10
N ALA A 254 -7.63 4.62 -11.72
CA ALA A 254 -7.12 5.98 -11.64
C ALA A 254 -7.11 6.45 -10.16
N PRO A 255 -5.99 7.04 -9.70
CA PRO A 255 -5.93 7.56 -8.33
C PRO A 255 -6.98 8.66 -8.13
N ALA A 256 -7.59 8.72 -6.94
CA ALA A 256 -8.58 9.74 -6.61
C ALA A 256 -8.04 11.19 -6.66
N SER A 257 -6.72 11.35 -6.65
CA SER A 257 -6.04 12.65 -6.82
C SER A 257 -6.03 13.17 -8.25
N VAL A 258 -6.31 12.31 -9.26
CA VAL A 258 -6.28 12.67 -10.68
C VAL A 258 -7.70 12.72 -11.23
N ASP A 259 -8.12 13.89 -11.66
CA ASP A 259 -9.36 14.10 -12.41
C ASP A 259 -9.08 13.83 -13.91
N VAL A 260 -9.44 12.63 -14.36
CA VAL A 260 -9.18 12.17 -15.74
C VAL A 260 -9.87 13.07 -16.77
N ALA A 261 -11.03 13.65 -16.44
CA ALA A 261 -11.76 14.54 -17.36
C ALA A 261 -11.01 15.87 -17.52
N LYS A 262 -10.48 16.43 -16.42
CA LYS A 262 -9.66 17.64 -16.47
C LYS A 262 -8.34 17.38 -17.20
N LEU A 263 -7.69 16.25 -16.95
CA LEU A 263 -6.46 15.86 -17.64
C LEU A 263 -6.71 15.80 -19.15
N ARG A 264 -7.77 15.12 -19.60
CA ARG A 264 -8.14 15.06 -21.00
C ARG A 264 -8.40 16.45 -21.60
N SER A 265 -9.13 17.31 -20.87
CA SER A 265 -9.41 18.68 -21.33
C SER A 265 -8.13 19.51 -21.45
N HIS A 266 -7.18 19.31 -20.54
CA HIS A 266 -5.89 19.97 -20.57
C HIS A 266 -5.06 19.52 -21.77
N MET A 267 -4.95 18.21 -21.99
CA MET A 267 -4.26 17.65 -23.17
C MET A 267 -4.89 18.09 -24.49
N MET A 268 -6.22 18.22 -24.57
CA MET A 268 -6.93 18.76 -25.74
C MET A 268 -6.69 20.25 -25.95
N GLY A 269 -6.26 20.98 -24.92
CA GLY A 269 -5.93 22.40 -24.97
C GLY A 269 -4.52 22.70 -25.54
N VAL A 270 -3.70 21.68 -25.74
CA VAL A 270 -2.35 21.84 -26.29
C VAL A 270 -2.42 22.15 -27.77
N ASP A 271 -1.73 23.20 -28.20
CA ASP A 271 -1.73 23.65 -29.59
C ASP A 271 -1.21 22.57 -30.54
N GLY A 272 -2.03 22.21 -31.53
CA GLY A 272 -1.72 21.16 -32.49
C GLY A 272 -2.32 19.80 -32.18
N VAL A 273 -2.94 19.62 -31.04
CA VAL A 273 -3.69 18.42 -30.68
C VAL A 273 -5.09 18.51 -31.27
N LEU A 274 -5.51 17.46 -31.99
CA LEU A 274 -6.83 17.38 -32.62
C LEU A 274 -7.78 16.48 -31.80
N ASP A 275 -7.28 15.38 -31.25
CA ASP A 275 -8.07 14.46 -30.44
C ASP A 275 -7.18 13.71 -29.45
N VAL A 276 -7.79 13.34 -28.30
CA VAL A 276 -7.19 12.49 -27.26
C VAL A 276 -8.17 11.35 -26.97
N HIS A 277 -7.75 10.13 -27.26
CA HIS A 277 -8.54 8.91 -27.01
C HIS A 277 -7.68 7.83 -26.36
N ASP A 278 -8.31 6.76 -25.88
CA ASP A 278 -7.65 5.68 -25.10
C ASP A 278 -6.78 6.21 -23.96
N LEU A 279 -7.29 7.24 -23.26
CA LEU A 279 -6.62 7.81 -22.10
C LEU A 279 -6.78 6.89 -20.90
N HIS A 280 -5.69 6.28 -20.46
CA HIS A 280 -5.61 5.45 -19.28
C HIS A 280 -4.72 6.10 -18.23
N VAL A 281 -5.21 6.17 -17.01
CA VAL A 281 -4.46 6.66 -15.84
C VAL A 281 -4.45 5.56 -14.81
N ALA A 282 -3.28 5.11 -14.40
CA ALA A 282 -3.13 4.02 -13.45
C ALA A 282 -2.04 4.33 -12.42
N ALA A 283 -2.27 3.95 -11.17
CA ALA A 283 -1.23 3.92 -10.16
C ALA A 283 -0.46 2.59 -10.24
N VAL A 284 0.86 2.63 -10.31
CA VAL A 284 1.74 1.45 -10.23
C VAL A 284 2.14 1.18 -8.79
N SER A 285 2.34 2.26 -8.00
CA SER A 285 2.62 2.22 -6.56
C SER A 285 2.00 3.45 -5.89
N SER A 286 2.21 3.63 -4.59
CA SER A 286 1.76 4.83 -3.85
C SER A 286 2.37 6.14 -4.38
N HIS A 287 3.50 6.07 -5.10
CA HIS A 287 4.28 7.22 -5.57
C HIS A 287 4.43 7.30 -7.08
N LEU A 288 4.00 6.27 -7.81
CA LEU A 288 4.17 6.20 -9.25
C LEU A 288 2.81 6.09 -9.94
N VAL A 289 2.43 7.14 -10.65
CA VAL A 289 1.25 7.19 -11.52
C VAL A 289 1.72 7.16 -12.96
N THR A 290 1.05 6.40 -13.80
CA THR A 290 1.30 6.34 -15.24
C THR A 290 0.10 6.85 -15.99
N VAL A 291 0.36 7.57 -17.07
CA VAL A 291 -0.65 8.04 -18.02
C VAL A 291 -0.26 7.52 -19.40
N THR A 292 -1.20 6.90 -20.09
CA THR A 292 -1.06 6.52 -21.49
C THR A 292 -2.26 7.03 -22.27
N ALA A 293 -2.02 7.58 -23.44
CA ALA A 293 -3.06 8.10 -24.31
C ALA A 293 -2.65 8.00 -25.77
N HIS A 294 -3.62 7.87 -26.64
CA HIS A 294 -3.44 8.12 -28.07
C HIS A 294 -3.82 9.57 -28.38
N VAL A 295 -2.85 10.31 -28.94
CA VAL A 295 -3.03 11.71 -29.29
C VAL A 295 -2.93 11.89 -30.79
N THR A 296 -3.98 12.42 -31.39
CA THR A 296 -4.01 12.79 -32.79
C THR A 296 -3.57 14.25 -32.95
N VAL A 297 -2.53 14.48 -33.74
CA VAL A 297 -1.99 15.81 -34.01
C VAL A 297 -2.23 16.23 -35.46
N MET A 298 -2.12 17.55 -35.76
CA MET A 298 -2.26 18.07 -37.10
C MET A 298 -1.24 17.44 -38.05
N HIS A 299 -1.67 17.09 -39.26
CA HIS A 299 -0.85 16.39 -40.27
C HIS A 299 0.35 17.24 -40.75
N GLU A 300 0.24 18.57 -40.73
CA GLU A 300 1.28 19.53 -41.16
C GLU A 300 2.34 19.81 -40.07
N ALA A 301 2.22 19.19 -38.87
CA ALA A 301 3.21 19.36 -37.81
C ALA A 301 4.57 18.78 -38.26
N ASP A 302 5.57 19.64 -38.41
CA ASP A 302 6.97 19.26 -38.65
C ASP A 302 7.58 18.60 -37.40
N GLY A 303 8.80 18.05 -37.51
CA GLY A 303 9.49 17.40 -36.39
C GLY A 303 9.57 18.29 -35.15
N PRO A 304 10.06 19.53 -35.22
CA PRO A 304 10.15 20.42 -34.05
C PRO A 304 8.79 20.73 -33.40
N SER A 305 7.73 20.86 -34.20
CA SER A 305 6.37 21.09 -33.67
C SER A 305 5.82 19.87 -32.92
N ARG A 306 6.10 18.65 -33.43
CA ARG A 306 5.73 17.41 -32.74
C ARG A 306 6.48 17.24 -31.41
N ASP A 307 7.79 17.53 -31.41
CA ASP A 307 8.61 17.46 -30.20
C ASP A 307 8.09 18.43 -29.12
N ARG A 308 7.68 19.64 -29.52
CA ARG A 308 7.06 20.61 -28.62
C ARG A 308 5.75 20.07 -28.03
N ILE A 309 4.86 19.52 -28.86
CA ILE A 309 3.59 18.94 -28.42
C ILE A 309 3.83 17.81 -27.41
N VAL A 310 4.77 16.90 -27.70
CA VAL A 310 5.12 15.81 -26.77
C VAL A 310 5.67 16.34 -25.45
N HIS A 311 6.48 17.39 -25.49
CA HIS A 311 7.02 18.03 -24.29
C HIS A 311 5.91 18.68 -23.45
N GLU A 312 5.03 19.48 -24.05
CA GLU A 312 3.90 20.12 -23.38
C GLU A 312 2.91 19.09 -22.79
N LEU A 313 2.64 17.98 -23.52
CA LEU A 313 1.84 16.87 -23.00
C LEU A 313 2.51 16.15 -21.82
N GLY A 314 3.84 16.11 -21.79
CA GLY A 314 4.60 15.52 -20.68
C GLY A 314 4.59 16.36 -19.40
N GLU A 315 4.25 17.66 -19.51
CA GLU A 315 4.12 18.57 -18.36
C GLU A 315 2.68 18.63 -17.80
N CYS A 316 1.70 18.00 -18.45
CA CYS A 316 0.31 17.90 -18.00
C CYS A 316 0.16 16.93 -16.82
#